data_a5624fcad42817156ba85178a7ab3981
#
_entry.id   a5624fcad42817156ba85178a7ab3981
#
_cell.length_a   1.000
_cell.length_b   1.000
_cell.length_c   1.000
_cell.angle_alpha   90.00
_cell.angle_beta   90.00
_cell.angle_gamma   90.00
#
_symmetry.space_group_name_H-M   'P 1'
#
loop_
_entity.id
_entity.type
_entity.pdbx_description
1 polymer ?
#
loop_
_entity_poly.entity_id
_entity_poly.type
_entity_poly.pdbx_seq_one_letter_code
_entity_poly.pdbx_strand_id
1 'polypeptide(L)'
;MRMKHRLELAAVKLAVAFARMTPSWLLERLGTAVGRLVYLVDRPHRRIAEQNVAAAFPARPEAERRRIVRGAFEHFGKLLFELLKFSTLSPEKMLARVEFEGEAWVHQAYAQGKGVLFVTGHFGYWELQALVHALRLQPMAVLARALDNQPLNDLLERMRTRTGNSVLYRSGTIRRVMRLLHAGQSVGILIDQHIQGKDAIQVEFFDRAAATTSAVAALALRTGAPIVPLFALPLGGGRYRMVYEHPVELPPPDTPDPVKELTQRCTDVLEMYVRRHPDLWLWMHRRWR
;
A
#
# COMPACT_ATOMS: atom_id res chain seq x y z
N MET A 1 -10.04 -29.19 5.84
CA MET A 1 -9.47 -27.90 6.30
C MET A 1 -8.57 -28.16 7.51
N ARG A 2 -7.30 -27.73 7.49
CA ARG A 2 -6.36 -27.97 8.60
C ARG A 2 -6.86 -27.28 9.87
N MET A 3 -6.74 -27.93 11.04
CA MET A 3 -7.16 -27.37 12.36
C MET A 3 -6.57 -25.97 12.60
N LYS A 4 -5.29 -25.78 12.26
CA LYS A 4 -4.59 -24.49 12.32
C LYS A 4 -5.36 -23.38 11.59
N HIS A 5 -5.83 -23.60 10.35
CA HIS A 5 -6.55 -22.58 9.56
C HIS A 5 -7.91 -22.21 10.16
N ARG A 6 -8.57 -23.16 10.84
CA ARG A 6 -9.83 -22.89 11.59
C ARG A 6 -9.58 -21.97 12.78
N LEU A 7 -8.52 -22.26 13.54
CA LEU A 7 -8.15 -21.46 14.71
C LEU A 7 -7.73 -20.03 14.30
N GLU A 8 -6.93 -19.88 13.24
CA GLU A 8 -6.55 -18.57 12.70
C GLU A 8 -7.80 -17.77 12.28
N LEU A 9 -8.72 -18.38 11.54
CA LEU A 9 -9.97 -17.71 11.14
C LEU A 9 -10.83 -17.31 12.34
N ALA A 10 -10.97 -18.20 13.34
CA ALA A 10 -11.71 -17.91 14.56
C ALA A 10 -11.09 -16.73 15.33
N ALA A 11 -9.76 -16.72 15.47
CA ALA A 11 -9.04 -15.63 16.12
C ALA A 11 -9.26 -14.29 15.41
N VAL A 12 -9.19 -14.26 14.06
CA VAL A 12 -9.44 -13.04 13.29
C VAL A 12 -10.91 -12.58 13.44
N LYS A 13 -11.89 -13.49 13.39
CA LYS A 13 -13.30 -13.12 13.61
C LYS A 13 -13.54 -12.53 15.01
N LEU A 14 -12.93 -13.09 16.03
CA LEU A 14 -12.99 -12.55 17.39
C LEU A 14 -12.32 -11.16 17.47
N ALA A 15 -11.17 -10.99 16.82
CA ALA A 15 -10.50 -9.69 16.76
C ALA A 15 -11.34 -8.63 16.02
N VAL A 16 -12.03 -8.99 14.95
CA VAL A 16 -12.99 -8.10 14.24
C VAL A 16 -14.16 -7.72 15.16
N ALA A 17 -14.76 -8.69 15.87
CA ALA A 17 -15.84 -8.42 16.81
C ALA A 17 -15.38 -7.50 17.96
N PHE A 18 -14.20 -7.75 18.50
CA PHE A 18 -13.58 -6.90 19.52
C PHE A 18 -13.35 -5.49 18.99
N ALA A 19 -12.72 -5.35 17.82
CA ALA A 19 -12.46 -4.05 17.19
C ALA A 19 -13.76 -3.26 16.92
N ARG A 20 -14.85 -3.95 16.57
CA ARG A 20 -16.17 -3.34 16.35
C ARG A 20 -16.66 -2.60 17.60
N MET A 21 -16.49 -3.17 18.80
CA MET A 21 -16.98 -2.64 20.07
C MET A 21 -16.04 -1.63 20.72
N THR A 22 -14.75 -1.67 20.35
CA THR A 22 -13.71 -0.88 21.01
C THR A 22 -13.57 0.51 20.35
N PRO A 23 -13.48 1.61 21.13
CA PRO A 23 -13.20 2.95 20.59
C PRO A 23 -11.85 3.03 19.86
N SER A 24 -11.75 3.88 18.81
CA SER A 24 -10.53 3.99 17.99
C SER A 24 -9.29 4.40 18.80
N TRP A 25 -9.41 5.32 19.73
CA TRP A 25 -8.27 5.72 20.58
C TRP A 25 -7.68 4.57 21.40
N LEU A 26 -8.53 3.63 21.86
CA LEU A 26 -8.07 2.46 22.60
C LEU A 26 -7.44 1.42 21.65
N LEU A 27 -7.99 1.25 20.44
CA LEU A 27 -7.39 0.40 19.41
C LEU A 27 -6.01 0.90 18.98
N GLU A 28 -5.82 2.22 18.86
CA GLU A 28 -4.51 2.80 18.57
C GLU A 28 -3.48 2.51 19.68
N ARG A 29 -3.89 2.62 20.96
CA ARG A 29 -3.02 2.27 22.10
C ARG A 29 -2.68 0.78 22.10
N LEU A 30 -3.66 -0.08 21.88
CA LEU A 30 -3.45 -1.53 21.79
C LEU A 30 -2.56 -1.88 20.59
N GLY A 31 -2.80 -1.26 19.42
CA GLY A 31 -1.97 -1.43 18.24
C GLY A 31 -0.52 -0.99 18.49
N THR A 32 -0.33 0.14 19.14
CA THR A 32 1.00 0.60 19.56
C THR A 32 1.67 -0.40 20.51
N ALA A 33 0.95 -0.90 21.50
CA ALA A 33 1.49 -1.88 22.46
C ALA A 33 1.87 -3.19 21.77
N VAL A 34 1.02 -3.70 20.87
CA VAL A 34 1.31 -4.90 20.06
C VAL A 34 2.51 -4.65 19.15
N GLY A 35 2.58 -3.51 18.47
CA GLY A 35 3.74 -3.15 17.63
C GLY A 35 5.04 -3.12 18.43
N ARG A 36 5.03 -2.55 19.65
CA ARG A 36 6.19 -2.56 20.56
C ARG A 36 6.57 -3.97 21.00
N LEU A 37 5.58 -4.79 21.32
CA LEU A 37 5.83 -6.19 21.69
C LEU A 37 6.49 -6.95 20.52
N VAL A 38 5.95 -6.80 19.30
CA VAL A 38 6.54 -7.42 18.11
C VAL A 38 7.97 -6.90 17.87
N TYR A 39 8.21 -5.59 18.01
CA TYR A 39 9.56 -5.02 17.95
C TYR A 39 10.55 -5.67 18.92
N LEU A 40 10.09 -6.02 20.14
CA LEU A 40 10.94 -6.66 21.14
C LEU A 40 11.22 -8.13 20.84
N VAL A 41 10.21 -8.88 20.40
CA VAL A 41 10.30 -10.34 20.24
C VAL A 41 10.71 -10.79 18.86
N ASP A 42 10.35 -10.08 17.79
CA ASP A 42 10.66 -10.43 16.40
C ASP A 42 12.03 -9.87 15.98
N ARG A 43 13.07 -10.45 16.54
CA ARG A 43 14.45 -10.07 16.26
C ARG A 43 14.84 -10.15 14.78
N PRO A 44 14.42 -11.16 13.98
CA PRO A 44 14.77 -11.24 12.56
C PRO A 44 14.27 -10.04 11.75
N HIS A 45 12.97 -9.70 11.85
CA HIS A 45 12.41 -8.57 11.12
C HIS A 45 12.91 -7.22 11.63
N ARG A 46 13.15 -7.11 12.95
CA ARG A 46 13.80 -5.91 13.50
C ARG A 46 15.19 -5.68 12.92
N ARG A 47 16.06 -6.72 12.83
CA ARG A 47 17.39 -6.59 12.21
C ARG A 47 17.31 -6.16 10.74
N ILE A 48 16.36 -6.70 9.97
CA ILE A 48 16.14 -6.27 8.59
C ILE A 48 15.76 -4.79 8.54
N ALA A 49 14.83 -4.35 9.40
CA ALA A 49 14.41 -2.95 9.45
C ALA A 49 15.56 -2.03 9.88
N GLU A 50 16.36 -2.41 10.88
CA GLU A 50 17.54 -1.66 11.33
C GLU A 50 18.58 -1.50 10.20
N GLN A 51 18.86 -2.57 9.45
CA GLN A 51 19.76 -2.55 8.29
C GLN A 51 19.23 -1.63 7.18
N ASN A 52 17.94 -1.75 6.86
CA ASN A 52 17.31 -0.95 5.82
C ASN A 52 17.31 0.54 6.18
N VAL A 53 16.92 0.90 7.41
CA VAL A 53 16.91 2.29 7.87
C VAL A 53 18.34 2.86 7.94
N ALA A 54 19.31 2.07 8.40
CA ALA A 54 20.72 2.52 8.41
C ALA A 54 21.26 2.79 7.00
N ALA A 55 20.84 1.98 6.04
CA ALA A 55 21.22 2.13 4.64
C ALA A 55 20.52 3.32 3.96
N ALA A 56 19.24 3.55 4.26
CA ALA A 56 18.46 4.66 3.69
C ALA A 56 18.79 6.02 4.34
N PHE A 57 19.21 6.04 5.60
CA PHE A 57 19.51 7.27 6.35
C PHE A 57 20.88 7.20 7.03
N PRO A 58 21.98 7.08 6.26
CA PRO A 58 23.32 6.92 6.84
C PRO A 58 23.76 8.11 7.69
N ALA A 59 23.33 9.32 7.33
CA ALA A 59 23.70 10.56 8.03
C ALA A 59 22.88 10.81 9.33
N ARG A 60 21.80 10.07 9.58
CA ARG A 60 20.99 10.26 10.80
C ARG A 60 21.67 9.57 11.99
N PRO A 61 21.62 10.18 13.19
CA PRO A 61 22.13 9.56 14.42
C PRO A 61 21.45 8.20 14.68
N GLU A 62 22.16 7.27 15.31
CA GLU A 62 21.65 5.94 15.59
C GLU A 62 20.36 5.95 16.42
N ALA A 63 20.26 6.84 17.39
CA ALA A 63 19.07 7.01 18.21
C ALA A 63 17.81 7.37 17.38
N GLU A 64 18.00 8.20 16.35
CA GLU A 64 16.93 8.58 15.43
C GLU A 64 16.55 7.40 14.53
N ARG A 65 17.52 6.68 13.98
CA ARG A 65 17.26 5.46 13.20
C ARG A 65 16.51 4.39 13.99
N ARG A 66 16.88 4.16 15.25
CA ARG A 66 16.15 3.25 16.15
C ARG A 66 14.72 3.72 16.42
N ARG A 67 14.50 5.05 16.53
CA ARG A 67 13.15 5.62 16.69
C ARG A 67 12.29 5.36 15.45
N ILE A 68 12.84 5.51 14.24
CA ILE A 68 12.15 5.20 12.98
C ILE A 68 11.75 3.73 12.95
N VAL A 69 12.67 2.81 13.23
CA VAL A 69 12.37 1.37 13.23
C VAL A 69 11.27 1.03 14.22
N ARG A 70 11.37 1.52 15.47
CA ARG A 70 10.33 1.29 16.47
C ARG A 70 8.98 1.90 16.05
N GLY A 71 9.00 3.12 15.50
CA GLY A 71 7.81 3.80 14.98
C GLY A 71 7.13 2.99 13.88
N ALA A 72 7.89 2.38 12.98
CA ALA A 72 7.35 1.50 11.94
C ALA A 72 6.61 0.28 12.54
N PHE A 73 7.19 -0.40 13.51
CA PHE A 73 6.48 -1.51 14.19
C PHE A 73 5.21 -1.05 14.89
N GLU A 74 5.26 0.11 15.58
CA GLU A 74 4.09 0.71 16.22
C GLU A 74 3.00 1.07 15.19
N HIS A 75 3.40 1.64 14.05
CA HIS A 75 2.48 1.96 12.96
C HIS A 75 1.79 0.72 12.40
N PHE A 76 2.53 -0.35 12.10
CA PHE A 76 1.94 -1.59 11.57
C PHE A 76 1.03 -2.27 12.60
N GLY A 77 1.35 -2.17 13.88
CA GLY A 77 0.44 -2.59 14.95
C GLY A 77 -0.88 -1.80 14.93
N LYS A 78 -0.83 -0.47 14.80
CA LYS A 78 -2.02 0.39 14.66
C LYS A 78 -2.81 0.06 13.40
N LEU A 79 -2.13 -0.06 12.26
CA LEU A 79 -2.74 -0.39 10.97
C LEU A 79 -3.56 -1.68 11.04
N LEU A 80 -3.05 -2.72 11.71
CA LEU A 80 -3.79 -3.97 11.88
C LEU A 80 -5.13 -3.74 12.59
N PHE A 81 -5.15 -3.02 13.72
CA PHE A 81 -6.37 -2.76 14.47
C PHE A 81 -7.32 -1.81 13.72
N GLU A 82 -6.78 -0.82 13.03
CA GLU A 82 -7.59 0.09 12.21
C GLU A 82 -8.23 -0.64 11.03
N LEU A 83 -7.53 -1.57 10.36
CA LEU A 83 -8.11 -2.39 9.29
C LEU A 83 -9.27 -3.24 9.83
N LEU A 84 -9.10 -3.88 11.00
CA LEU A 84 -10.17 -4.64 11.64
C LEU A 84 -11.37 -3.75 11.99
N LYS A 85 -11.15 -2.57 12.55
CA LYS A 85 -12.22 -1.60 12.87
C LYS A 85 -12.92 -1.11 11.61
N PHE A 86 -12.14 -0.68 10.64
CA PHE A 86 -12.63 -0.12 9.38
C PHE A 86 -13.53 -1.10 8.63
N SER A 87 -13.17 -2.40 8.66
CA SER A 87 -13.98 -3.46 8.06
C SER A 87 -15.39 -3.60 8.65
N THR A 88 -15.65 -3.00 9.82
CA THR A 88 -16.96 -3.04 10.49
C THR A 88 -17.80 -1.78 10.31
N LEU A 89 -17.25 -0.73 9.70
CA LEU A 89 -17.94 0.55 9.54
C LEU A 89 -18.89 0.55 8.35
N SER A 90 -19.96 1.35 8.41
CA SER A 90 -20.77 1.67 7.23
C SER A 90 -19.99 2.58 6.27
N PRO A 91 -20.38 2.65 4.98
CA PRO A 91 -19.77 3.53 3.98
C PRO A 91 -19.67 4.99 4.45
N GLU A 92 -20.73 5.53 5.04
CA GLU A 92 -20.78 6.91 5.54
C GLU A 92 -19.77 7.14 6.68
N LYS A 93 -19.66 6.16 7.60
CA LYS A 93 -18.70 6.20 8.70
C LYS A 93 -17.26 6.03 8.24
N MET A 94 -17.03 5.31 7.12
CA MET A 94 -15.71 5.22 6.48
C MET A 94 -15.30 6.59 5.93
N LEU A 95 -16.17 7.20 5.11
CA LEU A 95 -15.91 8.51 4.51
C LEU A 95 -15.74 9.62 5.54
N ALA A 96 -16.53 9.62 6.61
CA ALA A 96 -16.43 10.61 7.69
C ALA A 96 -15.07 10.59 8.45
N ARG A 97 -14.23 9.59 8.22
CA ARG A 97 -12.89 9.47 8.81
C ARG A 97 -11.76 9.91 7.90
N VAL A 98 -12.09 10.33 6.68
CA VAL A 98 -11.11 10.60 5.64
C VAL A 98 -11.20 12.06 5.19
N GLU A 99 -10.05 12.73 5.22
CA GLU A 99 -9.84 13.98 4.51
C GLU A 99 -9.26 13.66 3.13
N PHE A 100 -9.79 14.27 2.07
CA PHE A 100 -9.31 14.04 0.71
C PHE A 100 -8.55 15.26 0.20
N GLU A 101 -7.39 14.99 -0.43
CA GLU A 101 -6.53 16.00 -1.03
C GLU A 101 -6.15 15.57 -2.45
N GLY A 102 -6.18 16.51 -3.41
CA GLY A 102 -5.76 16.25 -4.79
C GLY A 102 -6.79 15.52 -5.66
N GLU A 103 -8.08 15.46 -5.29
CA GLU A 103 -9.13 14.79 -6.09
C GLU A 103 -9.23 15.33 -7.52
N ALA A 104 -8.87 16.60 -7.74
CA ALA A 104 -8.87 17.21 -9.08
C ALA A 104 -7.99 16.44 -10.07
N TRP A 105 -6.84 15.91 -9.62
CA TRP A 105 -5.94 15.10 -10.45
C TRP A 105 -6.60 13.79 -10.89
N VAL A 106 -7.38 13.19 -10.00
CA VAL A 106 -8.11 11.96 -10.31
C VAL A 106 -9.21 12.21 -11.33
N HIS A 107 -9.98 13.30 -11.16
CA HIS A 107 -11.00 13.69 -12.14
C HIS A 107 -10.40 13.98 -13.51
N GLN A 108 -9.27 14.67 -13.58
CA GLN A 108 -8.54 14.92 -14.83
C GLN A 108 -8.03 13.62 -15.45
N ALA A 109 -7.52 12.67 -14.62
CA ALA A 109 -7.07 11.37 -15.10
C ALA A 109 -8.23 10.55 -15.69
N TYR A 110 -9.38 10.48 -15.00
CA TYR A 110 -10.56 9.79 -15.51
C TYR A 110 -11.14 10.40 -16.77
N ALA A 111 -11.11 11.73 -16.91
CA ALA A 111 -11.61 12.43 -18.09
C ALA A 111 -10.86 12.04 -19.38
N GLN A 112 -9.65 11.47 -19.30
CA GLN A 112 -8.92 10.95 -20.46
C GLN A 112 -9.53 9.67 -21.05
N GLY A 113 -10.43 8.97 -20.32
CA GLY A 113 -11.10 7.75 -20.79
C GLY A 113 -10.21 6.51 -20.96
N LYS A 114 -8.95 6.56 -20.51
CA LYS A 114 -7.94 5.50 -20.68
C LYS A 114 -7.80 4.59 -19.46
N GLY A 115 -8.71 4.71 -18.47
CA GLY A 115 -8.52 4.13 -17.15
C GLY A 115 -7.41 4.84 -16.36
N VAL A 116 -7.17 4.42 -15.13
CA VAL A 116 -6.14 5.03 -14.26
C VAL A 116 -5.34 3.95 -13.55
N LEU A 117 -4.03 4.12 -13.52
CA LEU A 117 -3.11 3.32 -12.70
C LEU A 117 -2.83 4.08 -11.39
N PHE A 118 -3.33 3.59 -10.28
CA PHE A 118 -2.98 4.10 -8.96
C PHE A 118 -1.77 3.36 -8.43
N VAL A 119 -0.75 4.11 -8.00
CA VAL A 119 0.49 3.54 -7.45
C VAL A 119 0.69 3.98 -6.01
N THR A 120 1.13 3.04 -5.19
CA THR A 120 1.48 3.28 -3.79
C THR A 120 2.53 2.25 -3.33
N GLY A 121 2.91 2.30 -2.06
CA GLY A 121 3.73 1.29 -1.40
C GLY A 121 3.04 0.72 -0.17
N HIS A 122 3.71 -0.18 0.55
CA HIS A 122 3.30 -0.60 1.89
C HIS A 122 3.59 0.52 2.89
N PHE A 123 2.90 1.64 2.69
CA PHE A 123 3.10 2.92 3.37
C PHE A 123 1.76 3.45 3.91
N GLY A 124 1.79 3.98 5.13
CA GLY A 124 0.58 4.53 5.76
C GLY A 124 -0.55 3.50 5.85
N TYR A 125 -1.78 3.91 5.56
CA TYR A 125 -2.96 3.05 5.60
C TYR A 125 -3.33 2.50 4.22
N TRP A 126 -2.37 1.89 3.49
CA TRP A 126 -2.56 1.42 2.10
C TRP A 126 -3.74 0.45 1.92
N GLU A 127 -4.06 -0.39 2.89
CA GLU A 127 -5.19 -1.34 2.79
C GLU A 127 -6.56 -0.64 2.77
N LEU A 128 -6.64 0.59 3.30
CA LEU A 128 -7.89 1.34 3.37
C LEU A 128 -8.12 2.21 2.13
N GLN A 129 -7.08 2.52 1.36
CA GLN A 129 -7.13 3.42 0.21
C GLN A 129 -8.18 2.99 -0.81
N ALA A 130 -8.16 1.74 -1.26
CA ALA A 130 -9.08 1.24 -2.27
C ALA A 130 -10.54 1.28 -1.80
N LEU A 131 -10.80 0.99 -0.51
CA LEU A 131 -12.15 1.01 0.05
C LEU A 131 -12.78 2.39 -0.01
N VAL A 132 -12.05 3.42 0.44
CA VAL A 132 -12.57 4.79 0.47
C VAL A 132 -12.55 5.44 -0.90
N HIS A 133 -11.57 5.12 -1.76
CA HIS A 133 -11.57 5.55 -3.14
C HIS A 133 -12.82 5.10 -3.87
N ALA A 134 -13.21 3.82 -3.72
CA ALA A 134 -14.41 3.28 -4.33
C ALA A 134 -15.70 3.97 -3.87
N LEU A 135 -15.76 4.37 -2.59
CA LEU A 135 -16.92 5.06 -2.04
C LEU A 135 -16.99 6.54 -2.46
N ARG A 136 -15.84 7.16 -2.68
CA ARG A 136 -15.75 8.60 -3.00
C ARG A 136 -15.82 8.88 -4.50
N LEU A 137 -15.24 7.99 -5.30
CA LEU A 137 -15.06 8.16 -6.75
C LEU A 137 -15.66 6.96 -7.50
N GLN A 138 -14.85 5.93 -7.78
CA GLN A 138 -15.34 4.71 -8.44
C GLN A 138 -14.53 3.49 -8.00
N PRO A 139 -15.10 2.27 -8.08
CA PRO A 139 -14.38 1.04 -7.77
C PRO A 139 -13.13 0.84 -8.62
N MET A 140 -12.12 0.19 -8.02
CA MET A 140 -10.89 -0.19 -8.70
C MET A 140 -10.59 -1.68 -8.55
N ALA A 141 -9.74 -2.21 -9.42
CA ALA A 141 -9.14 -3.52 -9.25
C ALA A 141 -7.81 -3.38 -8.49
N VAL A 142 -7.59 -4.20 -7.45
CA VAL A 142 -6.33 -4.20 -6.69
C VAL A 142 -5.55 -5.48 -6.96
N LEU A 143 -4.24 -5.36 -7.21
CA LEU A 143 -3.36 -6.51 -7.36
C LEU A 143 -2.97 -7.03 -5.99
N ALA A 144 -3.15 -8.34 -5.77
CA ALA A 144 -2.79 -8.97 -4.51
C ALA A 144 -2.18 -10.36 -4.73
N ARG A 145 -1.49 -10.85 -3.69
CA ARG A 145 -1.11 -12.25 -3.56
C ARG A 145 -2.13 -12.95 -2.66
N ALA A 146 -2.58 -14.13 -3.08
CA ALA A 146 -3.44 -14.96 -2.23
C ALA A 146 -2.71 -15.42 -0.97
N LEU A 147 -3.42 -15.49 0.14
CA LEU A 147 -2.92 -16.06 1.39
C LEU A 147 -2.96 -17.60 1.32
N ASP A 148 -2.01 -18.26 1.99
CA ASP A 148 -1.96 -19.71 2.06
C ASP A 148 -3.15 -20.31 2.84
N ASN A 149 -3.72 -19.55 3.78
CA ASN A 149 -4.97 -19.89 4.48
C ASN A 149 -6.16 -19.40 3.66
N GLN A 150 -6.77 -20.30 2.87
CA GLN A 150 -7.88 -19.95 1.98
C GLN A 150 -9.07 -19.29 2.71
N PRO A 151 -9.59 -19.80 3.84
CA PRO A 151 -10.67 -19.12 4.57
C PRO A 151 -10.33 -17.69 5.04
N LEU A 152 -9.07 -17.45 5.39
CA LEU A 152 -8.61 -16.11 5.76
C LEU A 152 -8.46 -15.22 4.52
N ASN A 153 -7.99 -15.79 3.40
CA ASN A 153 -7.96 -15.10 2.11
C ASN A 153 -9.36 -14.66 1.67
N ASP A 154 -10.36 -15.56 1.76
CA ASP A 154 -11.75 -15.26 1.43
C ASP A 154 -12.35 -14.17 2.31
N LEU A 155 -11.98 -14.14 3.60
CA LEU A 155 -12.38 -13.07 4.51
C LEU A 155 -11.77 -11.73 4.10
N LEU A 156 -10.47 -11.69 3.82
CA LEU A 156 -9.76 -10.49 3.38
C LEU A 156 -10.29 -9.99 2.02
N GLU A 157 -10.56 -10.89 1.09
CA GLU A 157 -11.16 -10.56 -0.20
C GLU A 157 -12.54 -9.92 -0.04
N ARG A 158 -13.41 -10.51 0.79
CA ARG A 158 -14.72 -9.89 1.13
C ARG A 158 -14.56 -8.50 1.75
N MET A 159 -13.55 -8.28 2.59
CA MET A 159 -13.27 -6.94 3.13
C MET A 159 -12.87 -5.96 2.03
N ARG A 160 -11.99 -6.36 1.13
CA ARG A 160 -11.50 -5.52 0.02
C ARG A 160 -12.57 -5.22 -1.03
N THR A 161 -13.50 -6.16 -1.27
CA THR A 161 -14.53 -6.05 -2.33
C THR A 161 -15.85 -5.43 -1.86
N ARG A 162 -16.02 -5.21 -0.56
CA ARG A 162 -17.28 -4.72 0.01
C ARG A 162 -17.76 -3.34 -0.47
N THR A 163 -16.88 -2.56 -1.06
CA THR A 163 -17.18 -1.23 -1.64
C THR A 163 -17.21 -1.25 -3.17
N GLY A 164 -17.31 -2.43 -3.78
CA GLY A 164 -17.38 -2.60 -5.23
C GLY A 164 -16.03 -2.91 -5.91
N ASN A 165 -14.92 -2.85 -5.18
CA ASN A 165 -13.60 -3.20 -5.72
C ASN A 165 -13.52 -4.66 -6.15
N SER A 166 -12.54 -4.98 -6.99
CA SER A 166 -12.18 -6.35 -7.34
C SER A 166 -10.73 -6.66 -6.99
N VAL A 167 -10.43 -7.95 -6.70
CA VAL A 167 -9.07 -8.41 -6.43
C VAL A 167 -8.56 -9.19 -7.62
N LEU A 168 -7.35 -8.85 -8.09
CA LEU A 168 -6.63 -9.55 -9.14
C LEU A 168 -5.45 -10.31 -8.55
N TYR A 169 -5.48 -11.63 -8.65
CA TYR A 169 -4.36 -12.48 -8.25
C TYR A 169 -3.37 -12.66 -9.41
N ARG A 170 -2.09 -12.83 -9.12
CA ARG A 170 -0.94 -12.73 -10.02
C ARG A 170 -1.00 -13.53 -11.33
N SER A 171 -1.78 -14.60 -11.44
CA SER A 171 -1.80 -15.45 -12.65
C SER A 171 -2.59 -14.80 -13.79
N GLY A 172 -1.96 -14.56 -14.93
CA GLY A 172 -2.60 -13.99 -16.13
C GLY A 172 -3.06 -12.53 -16.03
N THR A 173 -2.56 -11.80 -15.05
CA THR A 173 -3.08 -10.49 -14.62
C THR A 173 -2.88 -9.38 -15.66
N ILE A 174 -1.77 -9.34 -16.39
CA ILE A 174 -1.44 -8.23 -17.31
C ILE A 174 -2.53 -8.04 -18.38
N ARG A 175 -2.99 -9.12 -19.02
CA ARG A 175 -4.06 -9.03 -20.04
C ARG A 175 -5.38 -8.54 -19.44
N ARG A 176 -5.67 -8.92 -18.19
CA ARG A 176 -6.87 -8.49 -17.48
C ARG A 176 -6.78 -7.02 -17.10
N VAL A 177 -5.63 -6.56 -16.59
CA VAL A 177 -5.37 -5.15 -16.31
C VAL A 177 -5.52 -4.30 -17.58
N MET A 178 -4.94 -4.71 -18.71
CA MET A 178 -5.09 -3.99 -19.97
C MET A 178 -6.56 -3.85 -20.38
N ARG A 179 -7.36 -4.92 -20.27
CA ARG A 179 -8.81 -4.86 -20.56
C ARG A 179 -9.55 -3.89 -19.66
N LEU A 180 -9.22 -3.86 -18.36
CA LEU A 180 -9.82 -2.92 -17.40
C LEU A 180 -9.47 -1.47 -17.77
N LEU A 181 -8.20 -1.18 -18.08
CA LEU A 181 -7.77 0.16 -18.49
C LEU A 181 -8.46 0.60 -19.78
N HIS A 182 -8.52 -0.25 -20.82
CA HIS A 182 -9.26 0.06 -22.06
C HIS A 182 -10.77 0.27 -21.83
N ALA A 183 -11.34 -0.30 -20.76
CA ALA A 183 -12.71 -0.08 -20.34
C ALA A 183 -12.89 1.17 -19.45
N GLY A 184 -11.85 2.02 -19.31
CA GLY A 184 -11.87 3.22 -18.47
C GLY A 184 -11.81 2.95 -16.96
N GLN A 185 -11.53 1.70 -16.55
CA GLN A 185 -11.48 1.31 -15.14
C GLN A 185 -10.10 1.54 -14.53
N SER A 186 -10.06 1.55 -13.19
CA SER A 186 -8.82 1.81 -12.44
C SER A 186 -8.20 0.55 -11.89
N VAL A 187 -6.87 0.59 -11.74
CA VAL A 187 -6.08 -0.50 -11.13
C VAL A 187 -5.11 0.07 -10.12
N GLY A 188 -5.16 -0.46 -8.88
CA GLY A 188 -4.21 -0.12 -7.81
C GLY A 188 -3.09 -1.14 -7.69
N ILE A 189 -1.85 -0.65 -7.64
CA ILE A 189 -0.62 -1.47 -7.63
C ILE A 189 0.35 -0.94 -6.58
N LEU A 190 0.87 -1.85 -5.72
CA LEU A 190 1.97 -1.55 -4.82
C LEU A 190 3.30 -1.86 -5.53
N ILE A 191 4.25 -0.90 -5.50
CA ILE A 191 5.49 -0.96 -6.31
C ILE A 191 6.77 -1.16 -5.49
N ASP A 192 6.68 -1.24 -4.18
CA ASP A 192 7.82 -1.09 -3.26
C ASP A 192 8.48 -2.39 -2.80
N GLN A 193 8.00 -3.54 -3.21
CA GLN A 193 8.64 -4.80 -2.86
C GLN A 193 9.69 -5.23 -3.87
N HIS A 194 10.75 -5.90 -3.38
CA HIS A 194 11.74 -6.54 -4.23
C HIS A 194 11.08 -7.63 -5.07
N ILE A 195 11.32 -7.62 -6.36
CA ILE A 195 10.91 -8.69 -7.27
C ILE A 195 12.11 -9.31 -7.98
N GLN A 196 11.91 -10.53 -8.46
CA GLN A 196 12.88 -11.27 -9.27
C GLN A 196 12.25 -11.65 -10.62
N GLY A 197 13.08 -11.93 -11.60
CA GLY A 197 12.65 -12.37 -12.93
C GLY A 197 12.64 -11.24 -13.96
N LYS A 198 12.04 -11.53 -15.12
CA LYS A 198 12.10 -10.67 -16.31
C LYS A 198 11.36 -9.33 -16.20
N ASP A 199 10.44 -9.24 -15.25
CA ASP A 199 9.67 -8.01 -15.00
C ASP A 199 10.37 -7.10 -13.97
N ALA A 200 11.54 -7.51 -13.46
CA ALA A 200 12.37 -6.73 -12.55
C ALA A 200 13.23 -5.73 -13.34
N ILE A 201 13.19 -4.47 -12.92
CA ILE A 201 14.07 -3.43 -13.42
C ILE A 201 14.81 -2.77 -12.26
N GLN A 202 16.09 -2.44 -12.47
CA GLN A 202 16.88 -1.78 -11.44
C GLN A 202 16.63 -0.26 -11.52
N VAL A 203 16.13 0.27 -10.42
CA VAL A 203 15.96 1.71 -10.18
C VAL A 203 16.67 2.11 -8.89
N GLU A 204 16.88 3.38 -8.69
CA GLU A 204 17.39 3.90 -7.43
C GLU A 204 16.26 4.09 -6.42
N PHE A 205 16.51 3.69 -5.17
CA PHE A 205 15.64 3.94 -4.03
C PHE A 205 16.53 4.18 -2.81
N PHE A 206 16.52 5.39 -2.30
CA PHE A 206 17.48 5.88 -1.30
C PHE A 206 18.94 5.76 -1.76
N ASP A 207 19.21 6.23 -2.97
CA ASP A 207 20.55 6.21 -3.61
C ASP A 207 21.17 4.80 -3.70
N ARG A 208 20.30 3.76 -3.79
CA ARG A 208 20.69 2.36 -3.85
C ARG A 208 19.86 1.62 -4.91
N ALA A 209 20.54 0.76 -5.67
CA ALA A 209 19.88 -0.09 -6.66
C ALA A 209 18.83 -1.00 -6.01
N ALA A 210 17.61 -0.97 -6.52
CA ALA A 210 16.48 -1.72 -6.00
C ALA A 210 15.68 -2.34 -7.16
N ALA A 211 15.59 -3.68 -7.16
CA ALA A 211 14.79 -4.39 -8.15
C ALA A 211 13.30 -4.11 -7.93
N THR A 212 12.68 -3.44 -8.90
CA THR A 212 11.30 -2.93 -8.85
C THR A 212 10.50 -3.46 -10.04
N THR A 213 9.17 -3.61 -9.87
CA THR A 213 8.30 -4.04 -10.97
C THR A 213 8.22 -2.98 -12.06
N SER A 214 8.49 -3.38 -13.30
CA SER A 214 8.30 -2.53 -14.49
C SER A 214 6.84 -2.50 -14.96
N ALA A 215 5.95 -3.29 -14.35
CA ALA A 215 4.60 -3.52 -14.86
C ALA A 215 3.78 -2.23 -14.98
N VAL A 216 3.88 -1.31 -14.02
CA VAL A 216 3.15 -0.02 -14.06
C VAL A 216 3.58 0.81 -15.25
N ALA A 217 4.90 1.01 -15.41
CA ALA A 217 5.46 1.79 -16.50
C ALA A 217 5.13 1.17 -17.87
N ALA A 218 5.31 -0.14 -18.03
CA ALA A 218 4.99 -0.84 -19.26
C ALA A 218 3.50 -0.77 -19.62
N LEU A 219 2.60 -0.87 -18.63
CA LEU A 219 1.16 -0.73 -18.84
C LEU A 219 0.80 0.71 -19.25
N ALA A 220 1.32 1.72 -18.54
CA ALA A 220 1.05 3.13 -18.84
C ALA A 220 1.51 3.51 -20.26
N LEU A 221 2.75 3.17 -20.62
CA LEU A 221 3.29 3.45 -21.95
C LEU A 221 2.51 2.74 -23.07
N ARG A 222 1.99 1.54 -22.80
CA ARG A 222 1.23 0.77 -23.80
C ARG A 222 -0.22 1.22 -23.95
N THR A 223 -0.87 1.65 -22.86
CA THR A 223 -2.31 1.98 -22.85
C THR A 223 -2.56 3.49 -22.89
N GLY A 224 -1.56 4.29 -22.56
CA GLY A 224 -1.69 5.72 -22.33
C GLY A 224 -2.46 6.07 -21.05
N ALA A 225 -2.68 5.10 -20.16
CA ALA A 225 -3.34 5.34 -18.88
C ALA A 225 -2.47 6.22 -17.97
N PRO A 226 -3.01 7.30 -17.39
CA PRO A 226 -2.28 8.12 -16.43
C PRO A 226 -1.95 7.32 -15.16
N ILE A 227 -0.80 7.64 -14.55
CA ILE A 227 -0.35 7.06 -13.28
C ILE A 227 -0.56 8.12 -12.20
N VAL A 228 -1.41 7.84 -11.22
CA VAL A 228 -1.69 8.73 -10.08
C VAL A 228 -1.16 8.09 -8.80
N PRO A 229 -0.15 8.67 -8.15
CA PRO A 229 0.30 8.19 -6.85
C PRO A 229 -0.74 8.49 -5.76
N LEU A 230 -0.90 7.55 -4.82
CA LEU A 230 -1.94 7.57 -3.81
C LEU A 230 -1.39 7.17 -2.45
N PHE A 231 -1.59 8.01 -1.44
CA PHE A 231 -1.12 7.76 -0.08
C PHE A 231 -2.21 8.02 0.97
N ALA A 232 -2.20 7.25 2.07
CA ALA A 232 -3.10 7.45 3.19
C ALA A 232 -2.30 7.70 4.47
N LEU A 233 -2.31 8.95 4.94
CA LEU A 233 -1.55 9.40 6.10
C LEU A 233 -2.43 9.37 7.36
N PRO A 234 -1.99 8.73 8.47
CA PRO A 234 -2.75 8.74 9.72
C PRO A 234 -2.80 10.14 10.33
N LEU A 235 -3.99 10.56 10.78
CA LEU A 235 -4.24 11.79 11.51
C LEU A 235 -4.51 11.56 13.01
N GLY A 236 -4.51 10.29 13.44
CA GLY A 236 -4.88 9.89 14.80
C GLY A 236 -6.40 9.78 15.00
N GLY A 237 -6.81 9.09 16.08
CA GLY A 237 -8.21 8.87 16.42
C GLY A 237 -8.99 8.03 15.39
N GLY A 238 -8.30 7.22 14.59
CA GLY A 238 -8.88 6.45 13.50
C GLY A 238 -9.27 7.31 12.29
N ARG A 239 -8.68 8.49 12.16
CA ARG A 239 -8.82 9.38 10.99
C ARG A 239 -7.54 9.35 10.17
N TYR A 240 -7.65 9.63 8.87
CA TYR A 240 -6.51 9.74 7.98
C TYR A 240 -6.79 10.66 6.80
N ARG A 241 -5.72 11.15 6.18
CA ARG A 241 -5.76 11.95 4.96
C ARG A 241 -5.38 11.09 3.78
N MET A 242 -6.22 11.05 2.78
CA MET A 242 -5.99 10.41 1.51
C MET A 242 -5.51 11.45 0.51
N VAL A 243 -4.26 11.30 0.05
CA VAL A 243 -3.62 12.25 -0.86
C VAL A 243 -3.48 11.58 -2.22
N TYR A 244 -4.04 12.23 -3.24
CA TYR A 244 -3.78 11.95 -4.64
C TYR A 244 -2.75 12.95 -5.15
N GLU A 245 -1.59 12.48 -5.50
CA GLU A 245 -0.53 13.31 -6.05
C GLU A 245 -0.79 13.64 -7.52
N HIS A 246 -0.07 14.66 -8.01
CA HIS A 246 -0.03 14.96 -9.46
C HIS A 246 0.32 13.69 -10.25
N PRO A 247 -0.37 13.43 -11.38
CA PRO A 247 -0.02 12.31 -12.24
C PRO A 247 1.45 12.30 -12.62
N VAL A 248 2.07 11.12 -12.58
CA VAL A 248 3.48 10.96 -12.96
C VAL A 248 3.64 11.28 -14.45
N GLU A 249 4.50 12.23 -14.77
CA GLU A 249 4.75 12.62 -16.15
C GLU A 249 5.41 11.48 -16.94
N LEU A 250 4.90 11.23 -18.15
CA LEU A 250 5.52 10.28 -19.05
C LEU A 250 6.89 10.79 -19.52
N PRO A 251 7.86 9.91 -19.74
CA PRO A 251 9.14 10.32 -20.31
C PRO A 251 8.97 10.84 -21.74
N PRO A 252 9.86 11.74 -22.21
CA PRO A 252 9.89 12.17 -23.61
C PRO A 252 9.98 11.01 -24.58
N PRO A 253 9.46 11.15 -25.84
CA PRO A 253 9.47 10.06 -26.83
C PRO A 253 10.86 9.55 -27.21
N ASP A 254 11.89 10.36 -27.07
CA ASP A 254 13.29 10.07 -27.37
C ASP A 254 14.08 9.47 -26.19
N THR A 255 13.41 9.19 -25.07
CA THR A 255 14.04 8.56 -23.90
C THR A 255 14.57 7.16 -24.26
N PRO A 256 15.86 6.84 -24.04
CA PRO A 256 16.45 5.55 -24.44
C PRO A 256 15.79 4.34 -23.78
N ASP A 257 15.43 4.45 -22.49
CA ASP A 257 14.72 3.41 -21.75
C ASP A 257 13.51 4.03 -21.01
N PRO A 258 12.39 4.24 -21.71
CA PRO A 258 11.23 4.91 -21.13
C PRO A 258 10.56 4.09 -20.00
N VAL A 259 10.70 2.76 -20.02
CA VAL A 259 10.16 1.91 -18.94
C VAL A 259 10.95 2.10 -17.65
N LYS A 260 12.27 2.14 -17.74
CA LYS A 260 13.14 2.38 -16.59
C LYS A 260 12.91 3.78 -16.02
N GLU A 261 12.93 4.79 -16.86
CA GLU A 261 12.71 6.18 -16.48
C GLU A 261 11.37 6.37 -15.76
N LEU A 262 10.29 5.84 -16.33
CA LEU A 262 8.96 5.97 -15.72
C LEU A 262 8.84 5.17 -14.43
N THR A 263 9.50 4.01 -14.33
CA THR A 263 9.57 3.23 -13.08
C THR A 263 10.34 4.01 -12.01
N GLN A 264 11.43 4.71 -12.40
CA GLN A 264 12.18 5.57 -11.49
C GLN A 264 11.30 6.70 -10.96
N ARG A 265 10.62 7.44 -11.82
CA ARG A 265 9.72 8.55 -11.42
C ARG A 265 8.63 8.09 -10.43
N CYS A 266 8.02 6.93 -10.67
CA CYS A 266 7.06 6.35 -9.73
C CYS A 266 7.70 6.03 -8.38
N THR A 267 8.94 5.54 -8.39
CA THR A 267 9.71 5.19 -7.18
C THR A 267 10.12 6.45 -6.41
N ASP A 268 10.50 7.53 -7.10
CA ASP A 268 10.89 8.81 -6.51
C ASP A 268 9.75 9.45 -5.71
N VAL A 269 8.52 9.39 -6.24
CA VAL A 269 7.34 9.89 -5.51
C VAL A 269 7.13 9.10 -4.22
N LEU A 270 7.25 7.77 -4.25
CA LEU A 270 7.15 6.95 -3.05
C LEU A 270 8.28 7.27 -2.06
N GLU A 271 9.53 7.40 -2.55
CA GLU A 271 10.67 7.75 -1.72
C GLU A 271 10.48 9.08 -1.02
N MET A 272 9.95 10.09 -1.70
CA MET A 272 9.62 11.39 -1.13
C MET A 272 8.71 11.25 0.09
N TYR A 273 7.66 10.41 0.01
CA TYR A 273 6.76 10.14 1.13
C TYR A 273 7.45 9.39 2.27
N VAL A 274 8.27 8.40 1.96
CA VAL A 274 9.02 7.65 2.97
C VAL A 274 10.06 8.54 3.66
N ARG A 275 10.70 9.46 2.96
CA ARG A 275 11.63 10.44 3.55
C ARG A 275 10.93 11.40 4.51
N ARG A 276 9.71 11.85 4.18
CA ARG A 276 8.89 12.76 5.01
C ARG A 276 8.30 12.05 6.24
N HIS A 277 7.90 10.80 6.10
CA HIS A 277 7.23 10.00 7.12
C HIS A 277 7.85 8.60 7.23
N PRO A 278 9.13 8.51 7.69
CA PRO A 278 9.88 7.26 7.62
C PRO A 278 9.34 6.15 8.52
N ASP A 279 8.60 6.47 9.56
CA ASP A 279 7.94 5.52 10.46
C ASP A 279 6.65 4.89 9.87
N LEU A 280 6.21 5.32 8.68
CA LEU A 280 5.00 4.80 8.04
C LEU A 280 5.26 3.74 6.96
N TRP A 281 6.53 3.39 6.66
CA TRP A 281 6.87 2.43 5.61
C TRP A 281 7.31 1.06 6.16
N LEU A 282 7.14 0.02 5.31
CA LEU A 282 7.43 -1.39 5.66
C LEU A 282 8.94 -1.71 5.63
N TRP A 283 9.70 -1.20 6.59
CA TRP A 283 11.13 -1.47 6.71
C TRP A 283 11.48 -2.95 6.96
N MET A 284 10.56 -3.77 7.40
CA MET A 284 10.74 -5.20 7.69
C MET A 284 10.88 -6.08 6.44
N HIS A 285 10.64 -5.54 5.25
CA HIS A 285 10.85 -6.22 3.97
C HIS A 285 12.31 -6.05 3.48
N ARG A 286 12.90 -7.13 2.91
CA ARG A 286 14.24 -7.08 2.30
C ARG A 286 14.17 -6.39 0.94
N ARG A 287 14.13 -5.06 0.92
CA ARG A 287 14.00 -4.26 -0.30
C ARG A 287 15.24 -4.31 -1.18
N TRP A 288 16.40 -4.26 -0.56
CA TRP A 288 17.72 -4.35 -1.23
C TRP A 288 18.30 -5.73 -0.98
N ARG A 289 18.30 -6.55 -2.03
CA ARG A 289 18.92 -7.88 -2.05
C ARG A 289 20.02 -7.95 -3.07
#